data_9cf99d8879d01d9d549456303835eb3a
#
_entry.id   9cf99d8879d01d9d549456303835eb3a
#
_cell.length_a   1.000
_cell.length_b   1.000
_cell.length_c   1.000
_cell.angle_alpha   90.00
_cell.angle_beta   90.00
_cell.angle_gamma   90.00
#
_symmetry.space_group_name_H-M   'P 1'
#
loop_
_entity.id
_entity.type
_entity.pdbx_description
1 polymer ?
#
loop_
_entity_poly.entity_id
_entity_poly.type
_entity_poly.pdbx_seq_one_letter_code
_entity_poly.pdbx_strand_id
1 'polypeptide(L)'
;MLAPRRCQTVGLMPPLLDRRARLAAARLYLVCPASFAPHLGAALAGGVEVVQLRDKALDDEALLLAAREFRSACDEFGALFVLNDRPDLALAARADGVHVGQDDASESHARAAVGSERLVGLSTHSRAQVDAAAEADVDYFAVGPVHATPTKPGRPAVGLEPVRHAAAHARVPFFAIGGLHAGNVGEVLRAGADRVVVVRAIVEAADPAAAARALRGVLSSPELAMGAGVGPA
;
A
#
# COMPACT_ATOMS: atom_id res chain seq x y z
N MET A 1 -13.32 42.55 19.00
CA MET A 1 -12.58 42.15 17.79
C MET A 1 -12.68 40.62 17.65
N LEU A 2 -13.58 40.15 16.78
CA LEU A 2 -13.71 38.73 16.49
C LEU A 2 -12.70 38.35 15.37
N ALA A 3 -11.85 37.36 15.64
CA ALA A 3 -10.93 36.81 14.64
C ALA A 3 -11.72 36.14 13.48
N PRO A 4 -11.27 36.28 12.23
CA PRO A 4 -11.96 35.67 11.11
C PRO A 4 -11.84 34.13 11.18
N ARG A 5 -12.99 33.45 11.11
CA ARG A 5 -13.04 31.98 10.95
C ARG A 5 -12.39 31.63 9.62
N ARG A 6 -11.33 30.80 9.66
CA ARG A 6 -10.75 30.20 8.46
C ARG A 6 -11.85 29.40 7.76
N CYS A 7 -12.16 29.82 6.55
CA CYS A 7 -13.01 29.06 5.63
C CYS A 7 -12.29 27.72 5.38
N GLN A 8 -12.88 26.60 5.83
CA GLN A 8 -12.42 25.28 5.46
C GLN A 8 -12.77 25.10 3.99
N THR A 9 -11.78 25.25 3.13
CA THR A 9 -11.86 24.77 1.75
C THR A 9 -12.15 23.28 1.80
N VAL A 10 -13.33 22.88 1.34
CA VAL A 10 -13.66 21.49 1.07
C VAL A 10 -12.62 21.03 0.05
N GLY A 11 -11.63 20.24 0.50
CA GLY A 11 -10.54 19.80 -0.34
C GLY A 11 -11.06 18.98 -1.50
N LEU A 12 -10.94 19.51 -2.72
CA LEU A 12 -11.11 18.71 -3.93
C LEU A 12 -10.13 17.54 -3.86
N MET A 13 -10.61 16.32 -4.13
CA MET A 13 -9.72 15.18 -4.27
C MET A 13 -8.70 15.47 -5.38
N PRO A 14 -7.41 15.15 -5.15
CA PRO A 14 -6.37 15.38 -6.17
C PRO A 14 -6.70 14.61 -7.46
N PRO A 15 -6.34 15.13 -8.63
CA PRO A 15 -6.57 14.46 -9.90
C PRO A 15 -5.78 13.14 -10.01
N LEU A 16 -6.19 12.23 -10.88
CA LEU A 16 -5.59 10.91 -11.05
C LEU A 16 -4.08 10.98 -11.36
N LEU A 17 -3.65 11.92 -12.19
CA LEU A 17 -2.23 12.11 -12.49
C LEU A 17 -1.39 12.39 -11.24
N ASP A 18 -1.94 13.15 -10.28
CA ASP A 18 -1.30 13.35 -8.98
C ASP A 18 -1.27 12.05 -8.16
N ARG A 19 -2.35 11.24 -8.15
CA ARG A 19 -2.39 9.96 -7.44
C ARG A 19 -1.34 8.98 -7.97
N ARG A 20 -1.22 8.84 -9.29
CA ARG A 20 -0.22 7.98 -9.93
C ARG A 20 1.20 8.45 -9.66
N ALA A 21 1.46 9.76 -9.72
CA ALA A 21 2.76 10.31 -9.40
C ALA A 21 3.14 10.09 -7.92
N ARG A 22 2.18 10.28 -7.00
CA ARG A 22 2.36 10.01 -5.56
C ARG A 22 2.59 8.53 -5.29
N LEU A 23 1.85 7.65 -5.94
CA LEU A 23 2.04 6.19 -5.85
C LEU A 23 3.43 5.79 -6.35
N ALA A 24 3.87 6.34 -7.48
CA ALA A 24 5.20 6.06 -8.04
C ALA A 24 6.34 6.54 -7.14
N ALA A 25 6.13 7.60 -6.37
CA ALA A 25 7.09 8.10 -5.38
C ALA A 25 7.05 7.35 -4.04
N ALA A 26 5.91 6.71 -3.72
CA ALA A 26 5.69 6.04 -2.43
C ALA A 26 6.57 4.79 -2.29
N ARG A 27 7.16 4.60 -1.11
CA ARG A 27 8.02 3.46 -0.77
C ARG A 27 7.49 2.63 0.41
N LEU A 28 6.78 3.26 1.34
CA LEU A 28 6.24 2.61 2.54
C LEU A 28 4.71 2.64 2.53
N TYR A 29 4.12 1.46 2.41
CA TYR A 29 2.69 1.23 2.36
C TYR A 29 2.26 0.44 3.60
N LEU A 30 1.30 0.95 4.37
CA LEU A 30 0.72 0.30 5.55
C LEU A 30 -0.64 -0.30 5.22
N VAL A 31 -0.86 -1.58 5.54
CA VAL A 31 -2.18 -2.20 5.60
C VAL A 31 -2.56 -2.39 7.07
N CYS A 32 -3.73 -1.91 7.47
CA CYS A 32 -4.16 -2.00 8.86
C CYS A 32 -5.70 -2.15 8.99
N PRO A 33 -6.18 -2.71 10.12
CA PRO A 33 -7.60 -2.79 10.44
C PRO A 33 -8.14 -1.43 10.89
N ALA A 34 -9.46 -1.30 10.93
CA ALA A 34 -10.15 -0.10 11.42
C ALA A 34 -9.76 0.29 12.86
N SER A 35 -9.52 -0.69 13.70
CA SER A 35 -9.08 -0.48 15.10
C SER A 35 -7.74 0.25 15.24
N PHE A 36 -6.97 0.36 14.16
CA PHE A 36 -5.71 1.11 14.14
C PHE A 36 -5.89 2.62 13.92
N ALA A 37 -7.09 3.11 13.62
CA ALA A 37 -7.38 4.52 13.35
C ALA A 37 -6.78 5.50 14.37
N PRO A 38 -6.82 5.28 15.71
CA PRO A 38 -6.22 6.18 16.70
C PRO A 38 -4.70 6.36 16.58
N HIS A 39 -4.01 5.40 15.95
CA HIS A 39 -2.55 5.38 15.79
C HIS A 39 -2.11 5.79 14.38
N LEU A 40 -3.05 6.00 13.47
CA LEU A 40 -2.76 6.24 12.06
C LEU A 40 -1.95 7.51 11.83
N GLY A 41 -2.28 8.60 12.52
CA GLY A 41 -1.52 9.84 12.46
C GLY A 41 -0.06 9.68 12.87
N ALA A 42 0.23 8.85 13.88
CA ALA A 42 1.60 8.56 14.30
C ALA A 42 2.38 7.79 13.20
N ALA A 43 1.77 6.79 12.59
CA ALA A 43 2.37 6.04 11.49
C ALA A 43 2.67 6.94 10.27
N LEU A 44 1.71 7.80 9.91
CA LEU A 44 1.85 8.77 8.82
C LEU A 44 2.96 9.79 9.10
N ALA A 45 3.02 10.35 10.32
CA ALA A 45 4.12 11.23 10.76
C ALA A 45 5.48 10.52 10.73
N GLY A 46 5.50 9.19 10.86
CA GLY A 46 6.68 8.34 10.71
C GLY A 46 7.13 8.09 9.28
N GLY A 47 6.33 8.51 8.28
CA GLY A 47 6.68 8.42 6.86
C GLY A 47 5.96 7.33 6.07
N VAL A 48 4.82 6.84 6.55
CA VAL A 48 3.89 6.04 5.73
C VAL A 48 3.28 6.94 4.65
N GLU A 49 3.28 6.48 3.40
CA GLU A 49 2.85 7.26 2.23
C GLU A 49 1.57 6.74 1.60
N VAL A 50 1.27 5.45 1.81
CA VAL A 50 0.03 4.80 1.37
C VAL A 50 -0.56 4.04 2.54
N VAL A 51 -1.86 4.17 2.78
CA VAL A 51 -2.58 3.45 3.81
C VAL A 51 -3.72 2.66 3.19
N GLN A 52 -3.84 1.38 3.53
CA GLN A 52 -4.97 0.55 3.15
C GLN A 52 -5.79 0.16 4.38
N LEU A 53 -7.06 0.52 4.37
CA LEU A 53 -8.03 0.00 5.32
C LEU A 53 -8.44 -1.41 4.90
N ARG A 54 -8.10 -2.39 5.72
CA ARG A 54 -8.45 -3.80 5.52
C ARG A 54 -9.04 -4.38 6.79
N ASP A 55 -10.37 -4.46 6.82
CA ASP A 55 -11.12 -5.08 7.91
C ASP A 55 -12.28 -5.90 7.33
N LYS A 56 -12.11 -7.23 7.31
CA LYS A 56 -13.09 -8.16 6.71
C LYS A 56 -14.24 -8.51 7.65
N ALA A 57 -14.20 -8.04 8.89
CA ALA A 57 -15.23 -8.31 9.89
C ALA A 57 -16.31 -7.21 9.95
N LEU A 58 -16.03 -6.03 9.37
CA LEU A 58 -16.96 -4.91 9.39
C LEU A 58 -18.02 -5.05 8.30
N ASP A 59 -19.25 -4.66 8.63
CA ASP A 59 -20.30 -4.37 7.66
C ASP A 59 -20.04 -3.06 6.90
N ASP A 60 -20.87 -2.74 5.93
CA ASP A 60 -20.69 -1.60 5.05
C ASP A 60 -20.74 -0.27 5.81
N GLU A 61 -21.65 -0.13 6.78
CA GLU A 61 -21.81 1.11 7.56
C GLU A 61 -20.59 1.36 8.44
N ALA A 62 -20.14 0.36 9.20
CA ALA A 62 -18.97 0.44 10.05
C ALA A 62 -17.68 0.66 9.22
N LEU A 63 -17.56 0.01 8.05
CA LEU A 63 -16.43 0.20 7.15
C LEU A 63 -16.38 1.63 6.60
N LEU A 64 -17.53 2.20 6.19
CA LEU A 64 -17.60 3.59 5.72
C LEU A 64 -17.34 4.60 6.84
N LEU A 65 -17.74 4.30 8.08
CA LEU A 65 -17.43 5.14 9.23
C LEU A 65 -15.91 5.16 9.46
N ALA A 66 -15.25 3.99 9.52
CA ALA A 66 -13.81 3.89 9.64
C ALA A 66 -13.08 4.58 8.47
N ALA A 67 -13.60 4.44 7.24
CA ALA A 67 -13.03 5.07 6.06
C ALA A 67 -12.99 6.61 6.16
N ARG A 68 -13.92 7.24 6.87
CA ARG A 68 -13.91 8.71 7.10
C ARG A 68 -12.71 9.12 7.97
N GLU A 69 -12.40 8.35 9.00
CA GLU A 69 -11.24 8.60 9.88
C GLU A 69 -9.92 8.42 9.11
N PHE A 70 -9.82 7.34 8.33
CA PHE A 70 -8.68 7.07 7.46
C PHE A 70 -8.48 8.17 6.41
N ARG A 71 -9.56 8.60 5.76
CA ARG A 71 -9.51 9.69 4.77
C ARG A 71 -9.02 10.98 5.42
N SER A 72 -9.57 11.34 6.60
CA SER A 72 -9.16 12.55 7.31
C SER A 72 -7.66 12.55 7.66
N ALA A 73 -7.17 11.44 8.20
CA ALA A 73 -5.74 11.31 8.53
C ALA A 73 -4.88 11.36 7.25
N CYS A 74 -5.26 10.66 6.18
CA CYS A 74 -4.51 10.69 4.93
C CYS A 74 -4.51 12.08 4.29
N ASP A 75 -5.60 12.85 4.37
CA ASP A 75 -5.67 14.24 3.87
C ASP A 75 -4.72 15.17 4.65
N GLU A 76 -4.63 14.99 5.97
CA GLU A 76 -3.75 15.80 6.84
C GLU A 76 -2.27 15.60 6.48
N PHE A 77 -1.86 14.37 6.22
CA PHE A 77 -0.45 14.04 5.94
C PHE A 77 -0.12 13.93 4.45
N GLY A 78 -1.09 14.14 3.57
CA GLY A 78 -0.88 13.99 2.13
C GLY A 78 -0.63 12.55 1.69
N ALA A 79 -1.12 11.53 2.42
CA ALA A 79 -0.97 10.12 2.06
C ALA A 79 -2.10 9.63 1.16
N LEU A 80 -1.84 8.58 0.37
CA LEU A 80 -2.87 7.90 -0.41
C LEU A 80 -3.69 6.97 0.49
N PHE A 81 -5.02 6.99 0.31
CA PHE A 81 -5.95 6.10 0.98
C PHE A 81 -6.51 5.06 0.02
N VAL A 82 -6.33 3.78 0.34
CA VAL A 82 -6.78 2.62 -0.45
C VAL A 82 -7.77 1.80 0.36
N LEU A 83 -8.85 1.35 -0.27
CA LEU A 83 -9.82 0.43 0.33
C LEU A 83 -9.57 -1.00 -0.14
N ASN A 84 -9.59 -1.97 0.77
CA ASN A 84 -9.35 -3.38 0.45
C ASN A 84 -10.63 -4.08 0.01
N ASP A 85 -10.60 -4.83 -1.13
CA ASP A 85 -11.63 -5.77 -1.64
C ASP A 85 -13.04 -5.19 -1.92
N ARG A 86 -13.26 -3.90 -1.71
CA ARG A 86 -14.60 -3.28 -1.83
C ARG A 86 -14.62 -2.14 -2.87
N PRO A 87 -14.49 -2.47 -4.17
CA PRO A 87 -14.57 -1.47 -5.24
C PRO A 87 -15.93 -0.74 -5.28
N ASP A 88 -17.00 -1.41 -4.87
CA ASP A 88 -18.36 -0.88 -4.73
C ASP A 88 -18.48 0.27 -3.73
N LEU A 89 -17.68 0.26 -2.66
CA LEU A 89 -17.68 1.29 -1.62
C LEU A 89 -16.61 2.36 -1.80
N ALA A 90 -15.69 2.21 -2.74
CA ALA A 90 -14.54 3.10 -2.89
C ALA A 90 -14.92 4.57 -3.10
N LEU A 91 -16.01 4.83 -3.85
CA LEU A 91 -16.53 6.17 -4.09
C LEU A 91 -17.07 6.78 -2.80
N ALA A 92 -17.92 6.05 -2.08
CA ALA A 92 -18.53 6.49 -0.83
C ALA A 92 -17.47 6.69 0.28
N ALA A 93 -16.44 5.85 0.31
CA ALA A 93 -15.28 5.95 1.21
C ALA A 93 -14.34 7.10 0.84
N ARG A 94 -14.52 7.75 -0.32
CA ARG A 94 -13.59 8.74 -0.89
C ARG A 94 -12.16 8.22 -0.97
N ALA A 95 -11.99 6.91 -1.23
CA ALA A 95 -10.68 6.30 -1.39
C ALA A 95 -9.98 6.79 -2.66
N ASP A 96 -8.66 6.91 -2.63
CA ASP A 96 -7.84 7.21 -3.80
C ASP A 96 -7.74 6.01 -4.74
N GLY A 97 -8.01 4.80 -4.23
CA GLY A 97 -8.01 3.56 -4.99
C GLY A 97 -8.53 2.37 -4.21
N VAL A 98 -8.52 1.23 -4.87
CA VAL A 98 -8.84 -0.08 -4.29
C VAL A 98 -7.71 -1.06 -4.50
N HIS A 99 -7.64 -2.06 -3.63
CA HIS A 99 -6.72 -3.19 -3.78
C HIS A 99 -7.51 -4.49 -3.69
N VAL A 100 -7.35 -5.36 -4.69
CA VAL A 100 -8.04 -6.65 -4.76
C VAL A 100 -7.05 -7.82 -4.75
N GLY A 101 -7.50 -8.96 -4.23
CA GLY A 101 -6.76 -10.22 -4.28
C GLY A 101 -7.18 -11.09 -5.47
N GLN A 102 -6.49 -12.25 -5.63
CA GLN A 102 -6.76 -13.19 -6.73
C GLN A 102 -8.11 -13.93 -6.60
N ASP A 103 -8.63 -14.02 -5.39
CA ASP A 103 -9.87 -14.72 -5.05
C ASP A 103 -11.03 -13.74 -4.81
N ASP A 104 -10.77 -12.41 -4.93
CA ASP A 104 -11.76 -11.34 -4.74
C ASP A 104 -12.34 -10.88 -6.10
N ALA A 105 -12.87 -9.67 -6.19
CA ALA A 105 -13.30 -9.08 -7.46
C ALA A 105 -12.11 -8.99 -8.43
N SER A 106 -12.34 -9.30 -9.72
CA SER A 106 -11.28 -9.15 -10.73
C SER A 106 -10.83 -7.69 -10.85
N GLU A 107 -9.60 -7.46 -11.31
CA GLU A 107 -9.06 -6.11 -11.55
C GLU A 107 -9.91 -5.33 -12.57
N SER A 108 -10.45 -6.01 -13.58
CA SER A 108 -11.33 -5.40 -14.58
C SER A 108 -12.68 -4.97 -13.97
N HIS A 109 -13.26 -5.80 -13.06
CA HIS A 109 -14.44 -5.42 -12.30
C HIS A 109 -14.14 -4.23 -11.35
N ALA A 110 -13.01 -4.27 -10.65
CA ALA A 110 -12.57 -3.17 -9.79
C ALA A 110 -12.41 -1.87 -10.59
N ARG A 111 -11.75 -1.93 -11.76
CA ARG A 111 -11.59 -0.79 -12.67
C ARG A 111 -12.95 -0.24 -13.15
N ALA A 112 -13.86 -1.12 -13.56
CA ALA A 112 -15.20 -0.71 -13.98
C ALA A 112 -15.97 0.01 -12.85
N ALA A 113 -15.84 -0.46 -11.60
CA ALA A 113 -16.51 0.12 -10.45
C ALA A 113 -15.93 1.48 -10.01
N VAL A 114 -14.58 1.63 -10.03
CA VAL A 114 -13.93 2.86 -9.53
C VAL A 114 -13.65 3.89 -10.63
N GLY A 115 -13.78 3.51 -11.91
CA GLY A 115 -13.50 4.36 -13.06
C GLY A 115 -12.00 4.59 -13.29
N SER A 116 -11.66 5.38 -14.30
CA SER A 116 -10.28 5.70 -14.71
C SER A 116 -9.54 6.62 -13.72
N GLU A 117 -10.27 7.31 -12.85
CA GLU A 117 -9.74 8.35 -11.96
C GLU A 117 -9.17 7.81 -10.64
N ARG A 118 -9.37 6.53 -10.33
CA ARG A 118 -8.88 5.91 -9.09
C ARG A 118 -7.86 4.83 -9.38
N LEU A 119 -7.01 4.59 -8.39
CA LEU A 119 -5.99 3.55 -8.45
C LEU A 119 -6.61 2.16 -8.27
N VAL A 120 -6.14 1.19 -9.03
CA VAL A 120 -6.44 -0.22 -8.86
C VAL A 120 -5.14 -0.97 -8.57
N GLY A 121 -5.10 -1.66 -7.44
CA GLY A 121 -3.99 -2.52 -7.03
C GLY A 121 -4.38 -3.99 -7.03
N LEU A 122 -3.42 -4.88 -7.33
CA LEU A 122 -3.62 -6.33 -7.41
C LEU A 122 -2.58 -7.09 -6.57
N SER A 123 -3.03 -8.08 -5.79
CA SER A 123 -2.11 -9.02 -5.12
C SER A 123 -1.58 -10.07 -6.12
N THR A 124 -0.27 -10.39 -6.07
CA THR A 124 0.35 -11.47 -6.86
C THR A 124 1.20 -12.36 -5.98
N HIS A 125 1.29 -13.66 -6.33
CA HIS A 125 1.92 -14.69 -5.51
C HIS A 125 2.86 -15.61 -6.30
N SER A 126 2.99 -15.41 -7.62
CA SER A 126 3.82 -16.22 -8.52
C SER A 126 4.29 -15.38 -9.71
N ARG A 127 5.29 -15.89 -10.45
CA ARG A 127 5.78 -15.26 -11.70
C ARG A 127 4.64 -15.06 -12.70
N ALA A 128 3.84 -16.10 -12.94
CA ALA A 128 2.73 -16.03 -13.88
C ALA A 128 1.71 -14.92 -13.51
N GLN A 129 1.44 -14.74 -12.21
CA GLN A 129 0.56 -13.66 -11.76
C GLN A 129 1.23 -12.28 -11.87
N VAL A 130 2.55 -12.17 -11.71
CA VAL A 130 3.29 -10.94 -11.98
C VAL A 130 3.21 -10.58 -13.46
N ASP A 131 3.43 -11.55 -14.36
CA ASP A 131 3.34 -11.34 -15.81
C ASP A 131 1.93 -10.91 -16.21
N ALA A 132 0.89 -11.57 -15.68
CA ALA A 132 -0.50 -11.19 -15.90
C ALA A 132 -0.82 -9.79 -15.40
N ALA A 133 -0.32 -9.40 -14.21
CA ALA A 133 -0.51 -8.07 -13.66
C ALA A 133 0.21 -6.97 -14.46
N ALA A 134 1.33 -7.29 -15.12
CA ALA A 134 2.04 -6.35 -15.99
C ALA A 134 1.27 -6.00 -17.28
N GLU A 135 0.33 -6.86 -17.70
CA GLU A 135 -0.53 -6.67 -18.89
C GLU A 135 -1.94 -6.18 -18.51
N ALA A 136 -2.32 -6.24 -17.22
CA ALA A 136 -3.64 -5.86 -16.75
C ALA A 136 -3.78 -4.34 -16.57
N ASP A 137 -5.03 -3.84 -16.55
CA ASP A 137 -5.35 -2.43 -16.28
C ASP A 137 -5.30 -2.13 -14.77
N VAL A 138 -4.10 -2.27 -14.20
CA VAL A 138 -3.81 -1.93 -12.80
C VAL A 138 -2.79 -0.82 -12.70
N ASP A 139 -2.84 -0.04 -11.63
CA ASP A 139 -1.89 1.04 -11.36
C ASP A 139 -0.67 0.56 -10.57
N TYR A 140 -0.81 -0.57 -9.87
CA TYR A 140 0.27 -1.22 -9.13
C TYR A 140 -0.10 -2.65 -8.74
N PHE A 141 0.89 -3.43 -8.32
CA PHE A 141 0.62 -4.74 -7.72
C PHE A 141 1.53 -5.00 -6.50
N ALA A 142 1.10 -5.95 -5.66
CA ALA A 142 1.87 -6.40 -4.50
C ALA A 142 2.33 -7.84 -4.70
N VAL A 143 3.60 -8.12 -4.41
CA VAL A 143 4.25 -9.43 -4.59
C VAL A 143 4.53 -10.06 -3.24
N GLY A 144 3.96 -11.23 -2.98
CA GLY A 144 4.21 -11.95 -1.71
C GLY A 144 3.15 -13.02 -1.40
N PRO A 145 3.17 -13.59 -0.18
CA PRO A 145 4.01 -13.18 0.96
C PRO A 145 5.46 -13.66 0.83
N VAL A 146 6.43 -12.73 0.98
CA VAL A 146 7.85 -13.07 0.91
C VAL A 146 8.24 -14.02 2.04
N HIS A 147 7.83 -13.71 3.27
CA HIS A 147 7.97 -14.55 4.45
C HIS A 147 6.62 -15.01 4.95
N ALA A 148 6.60 -16.12 5.69
CA ALA A 148 5.39 -16.61 6.35
C ALA A 148 4.79 -15.54 7.28
N THR A 149 3.47 -15.37 7.22
CA THR A 149 2.77 -14.35 8.01
C THR A 149 1.37 -14.83 8.42
N PRO A 150 0.94 -14.57 9.65
CA PRO A 150 -0.42 -14.89 10.09
C PRO A 150 -1.50 -13.96 9.49
N THR A 151 -1.13 -12.85 8.85
CA THR A 151 -2.08 -11.88 8.28
C THR A 151 -3.00 -12.48 7.19
N LYS A 152 -2.49 -13.47 6.43
CA LYS A 152 -3.28 -14.29 5.51
C LYS A 152 -3.03 -15.78 5.83
N PRO A 153 -3.76 -16.38 6.78
CA PRO A 153 -3.57 -17.77 7.18
C PRO A 153 -3.70 -18.72 5.98
N GLY A 154 -2.90 -19.80 5.97
CA GLY A 154 -2.95 -20.81 4.90
C GLY A 154 -2.18 -20.48 3.62
N ARG A 155 -1.62 -19.29 3.46
CA ARG A 155 -0.72 -18.98 2.33
C ARG A 155 0.74 -19.24 2.70
N PRO A 156 1.42 -20.15 1.97
CA PRO A 156 2.86 -20.37 2.16
C PRO A 156 3.65 -19.13 1.71
N ALA A 157 4.84 -18.96 2.28
CA ALA A 157 5.80 -17.98 1.80
C ALA A 157 6.23 -18.32 0.37
N VAL A 158 6.27 -17.31 -0.52
CA VAL A 158 6.72 -17.48 -1.91
C VAL A 158 8.19 -17.13 -2.09
N GLY A 159 8.83 -16.59 -1.05
CA GLY A 159 10.24 -16.18 -1.07
C GLY A 159 10.51 -14.96 -1.94
N LEU A 160 11.79 -14.80 -2.30
CA LEU A 160 12.28 -13.63 -3.04
C LEU A 160 12.24 -13.81 -4.57
N GLU A 161 11.95 -15.00 -5.06
CA GLU A 161 12.01 -15.29 -6.50
C GLU A 161 10.97 -14.47 -7.30
N PRO A 162 9.66 -14.42 -6.92
CA PRO A 162 8.71 -13.56 -7.60
C PRO A 162 9.03 -12.07 -7.48
N VAL A 163 9.72 -11.64 -6.42
CA VAL A 163 10.18 -10.25 -6.25
C VAL A 163 11.26 -9.90 -7.29
N ARG A 164 12.25 -10.78 -7.49
CA ARG A 164 13.28 -10.61 -8.53
C ARG A 164 12.67 -10.59 -9.93
N HIS A 165 11.68 -11.46 -10.16
CA HIS A 165 10.96 -11.49 -11.42
C HIS A 165 10.22 -10.18 -11.67
N ALA A 166 9.51 -9.67 -10.66
CA ALA A 166 8.82 -8.37 -10.75
C ALA A 166 9.81 -7.22 -10.99
N ALA A 167 10.96 -7.21 -10.31
CA ALA A 167 11.99 -6.19 -10.53
C ALA A 167 12.50 -6.12 -11.96
N ALA A 168 12.50 -7.25 -12.68
CA ALA A 168 12.96 -7.32 -14.07
C ALA A 168 11.83 -7.05 -15.11
N HIS A 169 10.56 -7.27 -14.76
CA HIS A 169 9.47 -7.32 -15.76
C HIS A 169 8.30 -6.38 -15.47
N ALA A 170 8.22 -5.78 -14.27
CA ALA A 170 7.10 -4.89 -13.91
C ALA A 170 7.08 -3.63 -14.81
N ARG A 171 5.89 -3.30 -15.32
CA ARG A 171 5.64 -2.08 -16.11
C ARG A 171 4.97 -0.97 -15.30
N VAL A 172 4.48 -1.32 -14.11
CA VAL A 172 3.87 -0.41 -13.14
C VAL A 172 4.58 -0.59 -11.80
N PRO A 173 4.46 0.36 -10.85
CA PRO A 173 5.01 0.21 -9.51
C PRO A 173 4.59 -1.11 -8.86
N PHE A 174 5.54 -1.80 -8.21
CA PHE A 174 5.22 -2.97 -7.40
C PHE A 174 5.77 -2.83 -5.98
N PHE A 175 5.11 -3.50 -5.05
CA PHE A 175 5.47 -3.50 -3.63
C PHE A 175 5.71 -4.94 -3.16
N ALA A 176 6.83 -5.20 -2.51
CA ALA A 176 7.03 -6.48 -1.83
C ALA A 176 6.25 -6.51 -0.51
N ILE A 177 5.59 -7.64 -0.20
CA ILE A 177 4.76 -7.81 1.00
C ILE A 177 4.99 -9.17 1.65
N GLY A 178 4.70 -9.25 2.95
CA GLY A 178 4.63 -10.49 3.72
C GLY A 178 5.78 -10.69 4.68
N GLY A 179 5.47 -10.56 5.97
CA GLY A 179 6.42 -10.74 7.07
C GLY A 179 7.57 -9.72 7.11
N LEU A 180 7.43 -8.57 6.44
CA LEU A 180 8.49 -7.56 6.34
C LEU A 180 8.52 -6.65 7.57
N HIS A 181 9.74 -6.33 8.00
CA HIS A 181 10.05 -5.40 9.09
C HIS A 181 11.46 -4.80 8.88
N ALA A 182 11.85 -3.83 9.68
CA ALA A 182 13.13 -3.12 9.50
C ALA A 182 14.36 -4.05 9.49
N GLY A 183 14.31 -5.19 10.20
CA GLY A 183 15.43 -6.15 10.27
C GLY A 183 15.59 -7.04 9.04
N ASN A 184 14.55 -7.21 8.20
CA ASN A 184 14.63 -8.09 7.01
C ASN A 184 14.30 -7.40 5.69
N VAL A 185 13.79 -6.17 5.70
CA VAL A 185 13.42 -5.43 4.47
C VAL A 185 14.61 -5.26 3.51
N GLY A 186 15.84 -5.28 4.00
CA GLY A 186 17.05 -5.27 3.16
C GLY A 186 17.15 -6.45 2.18
N GLU A 187 16.51 -7.58 2.47
CA GLU A 187 16.49 -8.74 1.57
C GLU A 187 15.70 -8.46 0.30
N VAL A 188 14.54 -7.81 0.41
CA VAL A 188 13.71 -7.46 -0.75
C VAL A 188 14.31 -6.30 -1.54
N LEU A 189 15.04 -5.37 -0.89
CA LEU A 189 15.79 -4.34 -1.59
C LEU A 189 16.89 -4.95 -2.46
N ARG A 190 17.67 -5.90 -1.92
CA ARG A 190 18.68 -6.65 -2.69
C ARG A 190 18.06 -7.52 -3.80
N ALA A 191 16.78 -7.89 -3.67
CA ALA A 191 16.05 -8.59 -4.72
C ALA A 191 15.47 -7.66 -5.79
N GLY A 192 15.68 -6.33 -5.68
CA GLY A 192 15.30 -5.32 -6.66
C GLY A 192 13.99 -4.60 -6.36
N ALA A 193 13.29 -4.88 -5.25
CA ALA A 193 12.15 -4.09 -4.82
C ALA A 193 12.64 -2.81 -4.12
N ASP A 194 12.07 -1.67 -4.43
CA ASP A 194 12.34 -0.39 -3.77
C ASP A 194 11.15 0.11 -2.94
N ARG A 195 10.06 -0.67 -2.90
CA ARG A 195 8.79 -0.37 -2.24
C ARG A 195 8.30 -1.59 -1.46
N VAL A 196 7.74 -1.34 -0.28
CA VAL A 196 7.24 -2.42 0.58
C VAL A 196 5.86 -2.11 1.16
N VAL A 197 5.10 -3.18 1.39
CA VAL A 197 3.88 -3.17 2.21
C VAL A 197 4.19 -3.86 3.53
N VAL A 198 3.80 -3.22 4.61
CA VAL A 198 3.90 -3.77 5.97
C VAL A 198 2.54 -3.78 6.67
N VAL A 199 2.38 -4.67 7.63
CA VAL A 199 1.20 -4.75 8.50
C VAL A 199 1.69 -4.69 9.95
N ARG A 200 1.99 -5.83 10.55
CA ARG A 200 2.33 -6.00 11.97
C ARG A 200 3.53 -5.20 12.43
N ALA A 201 4.51 -5.00 11.55
CA ALA A 201 5.71 -4.22 11.88
C ALA A 201 5.41 -2.78 12.37
N ILE A 202 4.24 -2.24 12.00
CA ILE A 202 3.77 -0.94 12.47
C ILE A 202 2.55 -1.10 13.38
N VAL A 203 1.58 -1.96 13.02
CA VAL A 203 0.32 -2.10 13.75
C VAL A 203 0.54 -2.62 15.18
N GLU A 204 1.49 -3.53 15.39
CA GLU A 204 1.80 -4.14 16.70
C GLU A 204 2.96 -3.43 17.42
N ALA A 205 3.50 -2.35 16.84
CA ALA A 205 4.61 -1.61 17.45
C ALA A 205 4.11 -0.75 18.65
N ALA A 206 4.89 -0.71 19.72
CA ALA A 206 4.62 0.18 20.85
C ALA A 206 4.69 1.66 20.45
N ASP A 207 5.53 2.01 19.48
CA ASP A 207 5.62 3.33 18.85
C ASP A 207 5.53 3.16 17.32
N PRO A 208 4.33 3.33 16.73
CA PRO A 208 4.13 3.23 15.28
C PRO A 208 4.94 4.25 14.47
N ALA A 209 5.18 5.44 15.02
CA ALA A 209 5.98 6.47 14.34
C ALA A 209 7.46 6.07 14.27
N ALA A 210 8.02 5.54 15.36
CA ALA A 210 9.39 5.05 15.37
C ALA A 210 9.57 3.84 14.45
N ALA A 211 8.61 2.91 14.43
CA ALA A 211 8.63 1.76 13.53
C ALA A 211 8.59 2.16 12.05
N ALA A 212 7.73 3.12 11.70
CA ALA A 212 7.66 3.67 10.35
C ALA A 212 8.96 4.39 9.96
N ARG A 213 9.53 5.24 10.84
CA ARG A 213 10.82 5.90 10.59
C ARG A 213 11.96 4.92 10.40
N ALA A 214 12.02 3.84 11.18
CA ALA A 214 13.04 2.81 11.03
C ALA A 214 12.96 2.13 9.65
N LEU A 215 11.76 1.77 9.19
CA LEU A 215 11.53 1.23 7.85
C LEU A 215 11.92 2.23 6.76
N ARG A 216 11.51 3.50 6.88
CA ARG A 216 11.88 4.56 5.92
C ARG A 216 13.39 4.76 5.84
N GLY A 217 14.09 4.71 6.98
CA GLY A 217 15.54 4.80 7.03
C GLY A 217 16.22 3.74 6.18
N VAL A 218 15.77 2.48 6.29
CA VAL A 218 16.32 1.37 5.48
C VAL A 218 15.96 1.54 4.00
N LEU A 219 14.70 1.91 3.68
CA LEU A 219 14.24 2.14 2.30
C LEU A 219 14.94 3.30 1.60
N SER A 220 15.53 4.22 2.36
CA SER A 220 16.25 5.39 1.83
C SER A 220 17.77 5.19 1.77
N SER A 221 18.29 4.02 2.21
CA SER A 221 19.73 3.75 2.24
C SER A 221 20.26 3.41 0.83
N PRO A 222 21.16 4.22 0.25
CA PRO A 222 21.67 4.01 -1.12
C PRO A 222 22.44 2.68 -1.27
N GLU A 223 23.11 2.25 -0.21
CA GLU A 223 23.95 1.04 -0.21
C GLU A 223 23.15 -0.25 -0.46
N LEU A 224 21.89 -0.29 -0.03
CA LEU A 224 21.02 -1.44 -0.24
C LEU A 224 20.33 -1.42 -1.62
N ALA A 225 20.17 -0.24 -2.22
CA ALA A 225 19.59 -0.08 -3.56
C ALA A 225 20.58 -0.43 -4.68
N MET A 226 21.90 -0.38 -4.43
CA MET A 226 22.94 -0.61 -5.43
C MET A 226 23.40 -2.09 -5.53
N GLY A 227 22.84 -3.00 -4.76
CA GLY A 227 23.17 -4.43 -4.80
C GLY A 227 22.62 -5.20 -6.02
N ALA A 228 21.91 -4.57 -6.94
CA ALA A 228 21.37 -5.16 -8.18
C ALA A 228 22.24 -4.90 -9.43
N GLY A 229 23.46 -4.36 -9.28
CA GLY A 229 24.40 -4.09 -10.38
C GLY A 229 25.27 -5.30 -10.67
N VAL A 230 24.89 -6.04 -11.70
CA VAL A 230 25.72 -6.77 -12.68
C VAL A 230 27.13 -7.11 -12.22
N GLY A 231 27.36 -8.38 -11.84
CA GLY A 231 28.68 -8.99 -11.95
C GLY A 231 29.09 -9.08 -13.43
N PRO A 232 30.37 -8.86 -13.80
CA PRO A 232 30.79 -8.96 -15.19
C PRO A 232 30.72 -10.42 -15.67
N ALA A 233 30.40 -10.55 -16.96
CA ALA A 233 30.34 -11.77 -17.75
C ALA A 233 31.65 -12.56 -17.73
#